data_5d4ca946b12bb0eb9898233a8feaa14a
#
_entry.id   5d4ca946b12bb0eb9898233a8feaa14a
#
_cell.length_a   1.000
_cell.length_b   1.000
_cell.length_c   1.000
_cell.angle_alpha   90.00
_cell.angle_beta   90.00
_cell.angle_gamma   90.00
#
_symmetry.space_group_name_H-M   'P 1'
#
loop_
_entity.id
_entity.type
_entity.pdbx_description
1 polymer ?
#
loop_
_entity_poly.entity_id
_entity_poly.type
_entity_poly.pdbx_seq_one_letter_code
_entity_poly.pdbx_strand_id
1 'polypeptide(L)'
;MRKILVVCAIGLAGCTTDSNVSTTGTLARAGKENGDSISYWSGDEAVGQPSIKIDLEDQRAFFYKGHQIVGVSVVSTGREGYRTPPGEFHVTQKDLDHSSSLYGDYVDQNGEVVVKNVEDGKDRKPRGTVFRGASMPYFLRIHGGIGMHAGYLPGYPASHGCIRLPEEMALKFFEDAPVGTPVEIR
;
A
#
# COMPACT_ATOMS: atom_id res chain seq x y z
N MET A 1 62.23 -34.51 -56.28
CA MET A 1 63.33 -33.77 -55.64
C MET A 1 62.76 -32.58 -54.88
N ARG A 2 63.26 -32.44 -53.70
CA ARG A 2 63.13 -31.31 -52.72
C ARG A 2 61.76 -31.09 -51.99
N LYS A 3 61.80 -31.53 -50.77
CA LYS A 3 61.00 -31.19 -49.62
C LYS A 3 61.17 -29.72 -49.29
N ILE A 4 60.06 -29.04 -48.90
CA ILE A 4 60.12 -27.95 -47.95
C ILE A 4 58.97 -28.11 -46.98
N LEU A 5 59.33 -28.29 -45.74
CA LEU A 5 58.56 -28.26 -44.55
C LEU A 5 58.21 -26.78 -44.22
N VAL A 6 56.96 -26.43 -43.94
CA VAL A 6 56.64 -25.22 -43.20
C VAL A 6 55.66 -25.58 -42.07
N VAL A 7 56.16 -25.19 -40.90
CA VAL A 7 55.64 -25.51 -39.59
C VAL A 7 54.39 -24.69 -39.30
N CYS A 8 53.40 -25.36 -38.69
CA CYS A 8 52.21 -24.82 -38.06
C CYS A 8 52.47 -23.82 -36.99
N ALA A 9 51.63 -22.81 -36.92
CA ALA A 9 51.31 -22.10 -35.69
C ALA A 9 49.85 -22.28 -35.38
N ILE A 10 49.59 -22.96 -34.27
CA ILE A 10 48.27 -23.21 -33.71
C ILE A 10 47.87 -21.93 -32.96
N GLY A 11 46.86 -21.22 -33.47
CA GLY A 11 46.18 -20.14 -32.74
C GLY A 11 44.86 -20.67 -32.22
N LEU A 12 44.78 -20.96 -30.93
CA LEU A 12 43.54 -21.21 -30.20
C LEU A 12 42.87 -19.87 -29.94
N ALA A 13 41.87 -19.53 -30.74
CA ALA A 13 40.94 -18.46 -30.40
C ALA A 13 39.78 -19.06 -29.62
N GLY A 14 39.76 -18.83 -28.31
CA GLY A 14 38.66 -19.13 -27.43
C GLY A 14 37.48 -18.18 -27.70
N CYS A 15 36.38 -18.73 -28.18
CA CYS A 15 35.11 -18.03 -28.16
C CYS A 15 34.56 -18.06 -26.73
N THR A 16 34.70 -16.95 -26.04
CA THR A 16 33.89 -16.70 -24.83
C THR A 16 32.57 -16.08 -25.29
N THR A 17 31.53 -16.84 -25.25
CA THR A 17 30.16 -16.32 -25.37
C THR A 17 29.75 -15.76 -24.02
N ASP A 18 30.05 -14.49 -23.82
CA ASP A 18 29.45 -13.73 -22.70
C ASP A 18 27.97 -13.44 -23.05
N SER A 19 27.12 -14.32 -22.59
CA SER A 19 25.68 -14.06 -22.53
C SER A 19 25.40 -13.18 -21.30
N ASN A 20 25.69 -11.90 -21.40
CA ASN A 20 25.20 -10.92 -20.43
C ASN A 20 23.72 -10.68 -20.68
N VAL A 21 22.87 -11.53 -20.12
CA VAL A 21 21.47 -11.20 -19.89
C VAL A 21 21.45 -10.21 -18.75
N SER A 22 21.49 -8.94 -19.08
CA SER A 22 21.23 -7.85 -18.14
C SER A 22 19.75 -7.83 -17.83
N THR A 23 19.34 -8.64 -16.84
CA THR A 23 18.03 -8.51 -16.21
C THR A 23 18.08 -7.31 -15.28
N THR A 24 17.98 -6.12 -15.84
CA THR A 24 17.65 -4.92 -15.08
C THR A 24 16.18 -4.96 -14.72
N GLY A 25 15.82 -5.89 -13.83
CA GLY A 25 14.62 -5.74 -13.04
C GLY A 25 14.87 -4.58 -12.09
N THR A 26 14.30 -3.43 -12.39
CA THR A 26 14.20 -2.34 -11.44
C THR A 26 13.34 -2.84 -10.28
N LEU A 27 14.01 -3.35 -9.23
CA LEU A 27 13.37 -3.60 -7.95
C LEU A 27 12.88 -2.25 -7.47
N ALA A 28 11.57 -2.04 -7.51
CA ALA A 28 10.92 -0.89 -6.93
C ALA A 28 11.45 -0.74 -5.50
N ARG A 29 12.00 0.44 -5.22
CA ARG A 29 12.64 0.77 -3.96
C ARG A 29 11.58 0.69 -2.87
N ALA A 30 11.60 -0.37 -2.07
CA ALA A 30 10.75 -0.51 -0.91
C ALA A 30 11.00 0.67 0.02
N GLY A 31 9.97 1.45 0.28
CA GLY A 31 10.04 2.60 1.17
C GLY A 31 10.44 2.16 2.57
N LYS A 32 11.57 2.66 3.03
CA LYS A 32 12.22 2.29 4.29
C LYS A 32 11.76 3.22 5.41
N GLU A 33 10.44 3.38 5.55
CA GLU A 33 9.86 4.01 6.72
C GLU A 33 9.11 2.95 7.54
N ASN A 34 9.50 2.76 8.78
CA ASN A 34 8.96 1.83 9.78
C ASN A 34 9.38 0.35 9.71
N GLY A 35 10.51 -0.01 9.09
CA GLY A 35 11.03 -1.40 9.16
C GLY A 35 10.20 -2.43 8.36
N ASP A 36 9.30 -1.98 7.49
CA ASP A 36 8.52 -2.83 6.59
C ASP A 36 9.40 -3.36 5.46
N SER A 37 9.69 -4.64 5.49
CA SER A 37 10.41 -5.36 4.44
C SER A 37 9.49 -6.20 3.53
N ILE A 38 8.18 -6.09 3.71
CA ILE A 38 7.17 -6.96 3.09
C ILE A 38 6.44 -6.23 1.97
N SER A 39 6.14 -4.94 2.16
CA SER A 39 5.40 -4.17 1.16
C SER A 39 6.22 -3.94 -0.10
N TYR A 40 5.61 -4.17 -1.25
CA TYR A 40 6.19 -3.88 -2.55
C TYR A 40 5.11 -3.55 -3.58
N TRP A 41 5.52 -2.89 -4.66
CA TRP A 41 4.71 -2.58 -5.82
C TRP A 41 5.45 -2.89 -7.12
N SER A 42 4.78 -3.56 -8.05
CA SER A 42 5.27 -3.88 -9.40
C SER A 42 4.18 -3.70 -10.47
N GLY A 43 3.20 -2.84 -10.18
CA GLY A 43 1.98 -2.70 -10.99
C GLY A 43 2.05 -1.65 -12.09
N ASP A 44 3.12 -0.84 -12.17
CA ASP A 44 3.14 0.35 -13.06
C ASP A 44 2.97 -0.01 -14.55
N GLU A 45 3.51 -1.14 -15.00
CA GLU A 45 3.37 -1.62 -16.39
C GLU A 45 2.41 -2.81 -16.53
N ALA A 46 1.84 -3.29 -15.43
CA ALA A 46 0.97 -4.45 -15.44
C ALA A 46 -0.42 -4.09 -16.00
N VAL A 47 -0.97 -4.98 -16.82
CA VAL A 47 -2.29 -4.82 -17.44
C VAL A 47 -3.29 -5.81 -16.83
N GLY A 48 -4.56 -5.43 -16.79
CA GLY A 48 -5.65 -6.27 -16.30
C GLY A 48 -6.61 -5.49 -15.41
N GLN A 49 -7.77 -6.10 -15.13
CA GLN A 49 -8.76 -5.50 -14.24
C GLN A 49 -8.21 -5.47 -12.81
N PRO A 50 -8.26 -4.32 -12.11
CA PRO A 50 -7.80 -4.22 -10.73
C PRO A 50 -8.76 -4.94 -9.79
N SER A 51 -8.21 -5.57 -8.76
CA SER A 51 -8.96 -6.05 -7.59
C SER A 51 -8.07 -6.08 -6.36
N ILE A 52 -8.68 -5.98 -5.18
CA ILE A 52 -7.98 -5.92 -3.90
C ILE A 52 -8.48 -7.06 -3.02
N LYS A 53 -7.54 -7.75 -2.34
CA LYS A 53 -7.86 -8.70 -1.27
C LYS A 53 -7.18 -8.28 0.01
N ILE A 54 -7.93 -8.34 1.11
CA ILE A 54 -7.44 -7.97 2.44
C ILE A 54 -7.56 -9.20 3.34
N ASP A 55 -6.43 -9.59 3.89
CA ASP A 55 -6.33 -10.66 4.88
C ASP A 55 -6.24 -10.04 6.27
N LEU A 56 -7.30 -10.26 7.08
CA LEU A 56 -7.43 -9.71 8.42
C LEU A 56 -6.55 -10.46 9.44
N GLU A 57 -6.27 -11.73 9.20
CA GLU A 57 -5.42 -12.54 10.09
C GLU A 57 -3.95 -12.18 9.90
N ASP A 58 -3.50 -12.15 8.65
CA ASP A 58 -2.11 -11.84 8.30
C ASP A 58 -1.81 -10.33 8.30
N GLN A 59 -2.83 -9.47 8.45
CA GLN A 59 -2.73 -8.02 8.35
C GLN A 59 -2.04 -7.57 7.06
N ARG A 60 -2.57 -8.05 5.91
CA ARG A 60 -2.03 -7.76 4.57
C ARG A 60 -3.11 -7.40 3.57
N ALA A 61 -2.76 -6.53 2.64
CA ALA A 61 -3.54 -6.24 1.45
C ALA A 61 -2.75 -6.65 0.21
N PHE A 62 -3.45 -7.25 -0.76
CA PHE A 62 -2.92 -7.68 -2.03
C PHE A 62 -3.64 -6.95 -3.16
N PHE A 63 -2.89 -6.31 -4.04
CA PHE A 63 -3.43 -5.69 -5.25
C PHE A 63 -3.18 -6.59 -6.45
N TYR A 64 -4.23 -6.85 -7.22
CA TYR A 64 -4.18 -7.66 -8.42
C TYR A 64 -4.45 -6.81 -9.66
N LYS A 65 -3.82 -7.16 -10.78
CA LYS A 65 -4.25 -6.81 -12.14
C LYS A 65 -4.52 -8.11 -12.91
N GLY A 66 -5.79 -8.39 -13.18
CA GLY A 66 -6.25 -9.71 -13.64
C GLY A 66 -5.97 -10.79 -12.59
N HIS A 67 -5.16 -11.79 -12.93
CA HIS A 67 -4.78 -12.89 -12.02
C HIS A 67 -3.41 -12.68 -11.35
N GLN A 68 -2.71 -11.62 -11.69
CA GLN A 68 -1.36 -11.35 -11.19
C GLN A 68 -1.41 -10.47 -9.95
N ILE A 69 -0.69 -10.87 -8.88
CA ILE A 69 -0.40 -9.99 -7.74
C ILE A 69 0.66 -9.00 -8.19
N VAL A 70 0.34 -7.71 -8.11
CA VAL A 70 1.24 -6.62 -8.49
C VAL A 70 1.61 -5.72 -7.32
N GLY A 71 0.93 -5.86 -6.19
CA GLY A 71 1.24 -5.14 -4.97
C GLY A 71 0.91 -5.97 -3.73
N VAL A 72 1.77 -5.90 -2.74
CA VAL A 72 1.53 -6.44 -1.39
C VAL A 72 1.83 -5.34 -0.39
N SER A 73 0.96 -5.16 0.59
CA SER A 73 1.12 -4.16 1.64
C SER A 73 0.85 -4.75 3.00
N VAL A 74 1.66 -4.44 4.00
CA VAL A 74 1.24 -4.56 5.39
C VAL A 74 0.08 -3.60 5.63
N VAL A 75 -0.85 -3.96 6.53
CA VAL A 75 -1.96 -3.11 6.91
C VAL A 75 -2.15 -3.09 8.43
N SER A 76 -2.94 -2.13 8.91
CA SER A 76 -3.50 -2.14 10.27
C SER A 76 -5.01 -1.92 10.17
N THR A 77 -5.76 -2.98 10.44
CA THR A 77 -7.24 -3.02 10.34
C THR A 77 -7.91 -2.61 11.65
N GLY A 78 -9.23 -2.76 11.73
CA GLY A 78 -10.02 -2.40 12.91
C GLY A 78 -9.67 -3.25 14.13
N ARG A 79 -9.45 -2.58 15.27
CA ARG A 79 -9.21 -3.24 16.57
C ARG A 79 -10.47 -3.92 17.10
N GLU A 80 -10.33 -4.65 18.20
CA GLU A 80 -11.48 -5.21 18.93
C GLU A 80 -12.52 -4.14 19.27
N GLY A 81 -13.81 -4.45 19.07
CA GLY A 81 -14.91 -3.50 19.20
C GLY A 81 -15.15 -2.59 17.99
N TYR A 82 -14.20 -2.52 17.05
CA TYR A 82 -14.27 -1.72 15.82
C TYR A 82 -13.77 -2.51 14.61
N ARG A 83 -14.12 -3.77 14.54
CA ARG A 83 -13.59 -4.68 13.51
C ARG A 83 -13.92 -4.20 12.09
N THR A 84 -12.95 -4.34 11.20
CA THR A 84 -13.18 -4.27 9.76
C THR A 84 -14.06 -5.45 9.37
N PRO A 85 -15.24 -5.25 8.75
CA PRO A 85 -16.15 -6.34 8.41
C PRO A 85 -15.58 -7.18 7.26
N PRO A 86 -15.59 -8.52 7.38
CA PRO A 86 -15.29 -9.38 6.23
C PRO A 86 -16.43 -9.34 5.21
N GLY A 87 -16.14 -9.65 3.96
CA GLY A 87 -17.13 -9.68 2.89
C GLY A 87 -16.59 -9.24 1.54
N GLU A 88 -17.49 -9.14 0.57
CA GLU A 88 -17.21 -8.64 -0.77
C GLU A 88 -17.79 -7.25 -0.94
N PHE A 89 -16.95 -6.33 -1.37
CA PHE A 89 -17.23 -4.92 -1.50
C PHE A 89 -16.67 -4.37 -2.80
N HIS A 90 -16.84 -3.07 -3.01
CA HIS A 90 -16.22 -2.33 -4.12
C HIS A 90 -15.74 -0.97 -3.62
N VAL A 91 -14.75 -0.41 -4.28
CA VAL A 91 -14.39 1.00 -4.08
C VAL A 91 -15.57 1.86 -4.53
N THR A 92 -16.17 2.61 -3.62
CA THR A 92 -17.37 3.44 -3.88
C THR A 92 -17.08 4.92 -4.04
N GLN A 93 -15.93 5.38 -3.51
CA GLN A 93 -15.49 6.77 -3.57
C GLN A 93 -13.96 6.83 -3.43
N LYS A 94 -13.37 7.84 -4.05
CA LYS A 94 -11.95 8.21 -3.88
C LYS A 94 -11.88 9.66 -3.40
N ASP A 95 -11.00 9.90 -2.42
CA ASP A 95 -10.78 11.23 -1.86
C ASP A 95 -9.31 11.38 -1.47
N LEU A 96 -8.61 12.32 -2.11
CA LEU A 96 -7.17 12.48 -1.95
C LEU A 96 -6.79 12.93 -0.54
N ASP A 97 -7.56 13.86 0.03
CA ASP A 97 -7.27 14.55 1.30
C ASP A 97 -8.38 14.36 2.34
N HIS A 98 -8.93 13.15 2.38
CA HIS A 98 -10.03 12.83 3.27
C HIS A 98 -9.68 13.04 4.75
N SER A 99 -10.66 13.51 5.51
CA SER A 99 -10.58 13.62 6.97
C SER A 99 -11.80 12.98 7.63
N SER A 100 -11.58 12.33 8.76
CA SER A 100 -12.67 11.70 9.52
C SER A 100 -13.65 12.74 10.03
N SER A 101 -14.94 12.48 9.87
CA SER A 101 -16.01 13.26 10.49
C SER A 101 -16.33 12.84 11.93
N LEU A 102 -15.80 11.73 12.40
CA LEU A 102 -16.12 11.14 13.70
C LEU A 102 -14.92 11.04 14.65
N TYR A 103 -13.73 10.72 14.12
CA TYR A 103 -12.53 10.47 14.93
C TYR A 103 -11.49 11.53 14.65
N GLY A 104 -10.90 12.08 15.71
CA GLY A 104 -9.93 13.17 15.58
C GLY A 104 -9.48 13.71 16.91
N ASP A 105 -9.21 15.00 16.94
CA ASP A 105 -8.77 15.73 18.13
C ASP A 105 -9.64 16.97 18.36
N TYR A 106 -9.80 17.42 19.60
CA TYR A 106 -10.25 18.77 19.90
C TYR A 106 -9.04 19.70 19.97
N VAL A 107 -9.07 20.75 19.17
CA VAL A 107 -7.99 21.75 19.08
C VAL A 107 -8.49 23.12 19.52
N ASP A 108 -7.61 23.97 20.04
CA ASP A 108 -7.90 25.35 20.38
C ASP A 108 -7.90 26.26 19.15
N GLN A 109 -8.05 27.56 19.36
CA GLN A 109 -8.09 28.58 18.29
C GLN A 109 -6.75 28.72 17.54
N ASN A 110 -5.64 28.28 18.13
CA ASN A 110 -4.31 28.29 17.53
C ASN A 110 -4.00 26.96 16.78
N GLY A 111 -4.93 25.99 16.83
CA GLY A 111 -4.74 24.67 16.27
C GLY A 111 -3.97 23.69 17.19
N GLU A 112 -3.68 24.10 18.43
CA GLU A 112 -3.03 23.25 19.43
C GLU A 112 -3.98 22.18 19.94
N VAL A 113 -3.48 20.93 20.07
CA VAL A 113 -4.30 19.80 20.51
C VAL A 113 -4.57 19.88 22.03
N VAL A 114 -5.85 20.01 22.37
CA VAL A 114 -6.33 20.04 23.76
C VAL A 114 -6.73 18.64 24.25
N VAL A 115 -7.43 17.87 23.42
CA VAL A 115 -7.80 16.46 23.69
C VAL A 115 -7.58 15.64 22.44
N LYS A 116 -6.83 14.55 22.58
CA LYS A 116 -6.50 13.62 21.47
C LYS A 116 -7.46 12.44 21.41
N ASN A 117 -7.59 11.88 20.18
CA ASN A 117 -8.28 10.61 19.92
C ASN A 117 -9.72 10.62 20.42
N VAL A 118 -10.47 11.65 20.11
CA VAL A 118 -11.88 11.80 20.49
C VAL A 118 -12.82 11.23 19.41
N GLU A 119 -14.00 10.79 19.87
CA GLU A 119 -15.15 10.52 19.03
C GLU A 119 -16.11 11.72 19.12
N ASP A 120 -16.20 12.50 18.04
CA ASP A 120 -17.02 13.73 18.04
C ASP A 120 -18.50 13.39 18.22
N GLY A 121 -19.18 14.20 19.05
CA GLY A 121 -20.58 13.96 19.46
C GLY A 121 -20.75 12.96 20.61
N LYS A 122 -19.70 12.21 21.01
CA LYS A 122 -19.72 11.28 22.13
C LYS A 122 -18.82 11.77 23.29
N ASP A 123 -17.61 12.18 22.96
CA ASP A 123 -16.68 12.71 23.96
C ASP A 123 -16.98 14.17 24.30
N ARG A 124 -16.73 14.52 25.56
CA ARG A 124 -16.99 15.89 26.04
C ARG A 124 -16.07 16.89 25.36
N LYS A 125 -16.64 17.80 24.59
CA LYS A 125 -15.95 18.90 23.92
C LYS A 125 -15.59 20.00 24.93
N PRO A 126 -14.27 20.34 25.12
CA PRO A 126 -13.86 21.46 25.94
C PRO A 126 -14.34 22.81 25.39
N ARG A 127 -14.59 23.78 26.26
CA ARG A 127 -14.97 25.12 25.83
C ARG A 127 -13.84 25.78 25.02
N GLY A 128 -14.19 26.46 23.94
CA GLY A 128 -13.23 27.18 23.08
C GLY A 128 -12.45 26.27 22.13
N THR A 129 -12.82 24.98 22.01
CA THR A 129 -12.19 24.08 21.05
C THR A 129 -13.09 23.81 19.85
N VAL A 130 -12.46 23.39 18.74
CA VAL A 130 -13.12 22.85 17.55
C VAL A 130 -12.66 21.42 17.31
N PHE A 131 -13.51 20.61 16.66
CA PHE A 131 -13.13 19.27 16.23
C PHE A 131 -12.25 19.36 14.99
N ARG A 132 -11.14 18.64 14.99
CA ARG A 132 -10.27 18.42 13.84
C ARG A 132 -10.21 16.94 13.56
N GLY A 133 -10.82 16.51 12.45
CA GLY A 133 -10.84 15.12 12.02
C GLY A 133 -9.45 14.58 11.75
N ALA A 134 -9.25 13.30 12.03
CA ALA A 134 -8.02 12.60 11.71
C ALA A 134 -7.82 12.57 10.19
N SER A 135 -6.61 12.92 9.73
CA SER A 135 -6.24 12.89 8.32
C SER A 135 -6.19 11.44 7.81
N MET A 136 -6.77 11.21 6.65
CA MET A 136 -6.85 9.91 5.97
C MET A 136 -6.53 10.08 4.48
N PRO A 137 -5.29 10.46 4.12
CA PRO A 137 -4.91 10.71 2.73
C PRO A 137 -5.02 9.44 1.88
N TYR A 138 -5.28 9.63 0.59
CA TYR A 138 -5.46 8.55 -0.40
C TYR A 138 -6.63 7.62 -0.06
N PHE A 139 -7.75 8.19 0.38
CA PHE A 139 -8.89 7.43 0.87
C PHE A 139 -9.65 6.74 -0.25
N LEU A 140 -9.77 5.42 -0.14
CA LEU A 140 -10.62 4.55 -0.96
C LEU A 140 -11.77 4.06 -0.08
N ARG A 141 -12.97 4.60 -0.25
CA ARG A 141 -14.16 4.16 0.50
C ARG A 141 -14.60 2.79 0.02
N ILE A 142 -14.85 1.88 0.97
CA ILE A 142 -15.26 0.50 0.69
C ILE A 142 -16.70 0.27 1.17
N HIS A 143 -17.00 0.58 2.44
CA HIS A 143 -18.31 0.31 3.04
C HIS A 143 -18.64 1.32 4.14
N GLY A 144 -19.78 2.02 4.03
CA GLY A 144 -20.16 3.04 5.01
C GLY A 144 -19.09 4.09 5.22
N GLY A 145 -18.58 4.23 6.45
CA GLY A 145 -17.45 5.09 6.80
C GLY A 145 -16.07 4.42 6.67
N ILE A 146 -16.03 3.12 6.31
CA ILE A 146 -14.80 2.34 6.26
C ILE A 146 -14.14 2.47 4.89
N GLY A 147 -12.84 2.67 4.89
CA GLY A 147 -12.01 2.73 3.68
C GLY A 147 -10.56 2.36 3.95
N MET A 148 -9.78 2.34 2.88
CA MET A 148 -8.32 2.21 2.91
C MET A 148 -7.70 3.59 2.81
N HIS A 149 -6.62 3.85 3.53
CA HIS A 149 -5.93 5.15 3.50
C HIS A 149 -4.51 5.05 4.08
N ALA A 150 -3.66 6.04 3.84
CA ALA A 150 -2.37 6.13 4.52
C ALA A 150 -2.56 6.38 6.02
N GLY A 151 -1.75 5.72 6.86
CA GLY A 151 -1.83 5.91 8.30
C GLY A 151 -0.78 5.17 9.09
N TYR A 152 -0.74 5.42 10.40
CA TYR A 152 0.18 4.76 11.30
C TYR A 152 -0.13 3.27 11.45
N LEU A 153 0.91 2.44 11.31
CA LEU A 153 0.85 0.98 11.42
C LEU A 153 1.66 0.51 12.64
N PRO A 154 1.02 0.14 13.73
CA PRO A 154 1.70 -0.36 14.93
C PRO A 154 2.14 -1.84 14.80
N GLY A 155 1.77 -2.55 13.71
CA GLY A 155 2.03 -3.97 13.52
C GLY A 155 0.91 -4.90 14.01
N TYR A 156 -0.23 -4.33 14.40
CA TYR A 156 -1.43 -5.04 14.85
C TYR A 156 -2.70 -4.24 14.48
N PRO A 157 -3.92 -4.85 14.54
CA PRO A 157 -5.18 -4.13 14.34
C PRO A 157 -5.36 -3.00 15.37
N ALA A 158 -5.47 -1.73 14.89
CA ALA A 158 -5.49 -0.56 15.77
C ALA A 158 -6.47 0.55 15.36
N SER A 159 -7.17 0.40 14.22
CA SER A 159 -8.07 1.42 13.71
C SER A 159 -9.49 1.33 14.31
N HIS A 160 -10.36 2.24 13.92
CA HIS A 160 -11.80 2.21 14.18
C HIS A 160 -12.59 1.59 13.00
N GLY A 161 -11.96 0.62 12.29
CA GLY A 161 -12.59 -0.10 11.18
C GLY A 161 -11.93 0.15 9.82
N CYS A 162 -11.29 1.28 9.60
CA CYS A 162 -10.55 1.56 8.38
C CYS A 162 -9.29 0.67 8.25
N ILE A 163 -8.79 0.52 7.05
CA ILE A 163 -7.58 -0.22 6.72
C ILE A 163 -6.47 0.78 6.46
N ARG A 164 -5.48 0.85 7.35
CA ARG A 164 -4.33 1.74 7.22
C ARG A 164 -3.22 1.05 6.44
N LEU A 165 -2.60 1.77 5.53
CA LEU A 165 -1.44 1.34 4.73
C LEU A 165 -0.25 2.27 4.96
N PRO A 166 0.97 1.84 4.65
CA PRO A 166 2.10 2.73 4.44
C PRO A 166 1.76 3.76 3.36
N GLU A 167 2.26 4.98 3.47
CA GLU A 167 1.89 6.10 2.59
C GLU A 167 2.12 5.76 1.10
N GLU A 168 3.29 5.23 0.75
CA GLU A 168 3.61 4.83 -0.62
C GLU A 168 2.63 3.80 -1.19
N MET A 169 2.24 2.80 -0.37
CA MET A 169 1.28 1.78 -0.80
C MET A 169 -0.14 2.32 -0.91
N ALA A 170 -0.53 3.22 0.01
CA ALA A 170 -1.82 3.88 -0.07
C ALA A 170 -1.95 4.72 -1.35
N LEU A 171 -0.89 5.46 -1.73
CA LEU A 171 -0.82 6.20 -2.99
C LEU A 171 -0.98 5.26 -4.19
N LYS A 172 -0.19 4.16 -4.27
CA LYS A 172 -0.25 3.20 -5.37
C LYS A 172 -1.64 2.55 -5.51
N PHE A 173 -2.23 2.12 -4.38
CA PHE A 173 -3.58 1.56 -4.39
C PHE A 173 -4.61 2.61 -4.81
N PHE A 174 -4.45 3.85 -4.35
CA PHE A 174 -5.32 4.95 -4.73
C PHE A 174 -5.23 5.25 -6.24
N GLU A 175 -4.05 5.31 -6.82
CA GLU A 175 -3.87 5.59 -8.25
C GLU A 175 -4.50 4.50 -9.12
N ASP A 176 -4.26 3.23 -8.80
CA ASP A 176 -4.59 2.07 -9.62
C ASP A 176 -5.98 1.45 -9.35
N ALA A 177 -6.69 1.85 -8.28
CA ALA A 177 -8.04 1.38 -7.98
C ALA A 177 -9.11 2.44 -8.37
N PRO A 178 -9.71 2.38 -9.57
CA PRO A 178 -10.87 3.21 -9.91
C PRO A 178 -12.09 2.86 -9.03
N VAL A 179 -13.05 3.77 -8.98
CA VAL A 179 -14.38 3.46 -8.41
C VAL A 179 -14.97 2.25 -9.14
N GLY A 180 -15.51 1.30 -8.39
CA GLY A 180 -15.98 0.00 -8.88
C GLY A 180 -14.96 -1.13 -8.72
N THR A 181 -13.70 -0.87 -8.34
CA THR A 181 -12.70 -1.92 -8.08
C THR A 181 -13.21 -2.89 -7.01
N PRO A 182 -13.27 -4.22 -7.29
CA PRO A 182 -13.68 -5.22 -6.30
C PRO A 182 -12.70 -5.30 -5.12
N VAL A 183 -13.25 -5.46 -3.91
CA VAL A 183 -12.48 -5.59 -2.66
C VAL A 183 -13.04 -6.77 -1.86
N GLU A 184 -12.25 -7.82 -1.71
CA GLU A 184 -12.55 -8.97 -0.84
C GLU A 184 -11.84 -8.79 0.51
N ILE A 185 -12.57 -8.92 1.61
CA ILE A 185 -12.04 -8.86 2.99
C ILE A 185 -12.36 -10.18 3.69
N ARG A 186 -11.35 -10.86 4.21
CA ARG A 186 -11.48 -12.16 4.86
C ARG A 186 -10.59 -12.29 6.10
#